data_bb062afd0760f34563baad04dfbc53b8
#
_entry.id   bb062afd0760f34563baad04dfbc53b8
#
_cell.length_a   1.000
_cell.length_b   1.000
_cell.length_c   1.000
_cell.angle_alpha   90.00
_cell.angle_beta   90.00
_cell.angle_gamma   90.00
#
_symmetry.space_group_name_H-M   'P 1'
#
loop_
_entity.id
_entity.type
_entity.pdbx_description
1 polymer ?
#
loop_
_entity_poly.entity_id
_entity_poly.type
_entity_poly.pdbx_seq_one_letter_code
_entity_poly.pdbx_strand_id
1 'polypeptide(L)'
;YPLFKEDLSLSFAQIGLITLVYQMSASVFQPLMGLFFDKRPIAWSLPIGMGFTLVGIMNLAFATNLYWLLASVFIVGIGSSVLHPEASRITFLASGGKRGLAQSLFQVGGNLGGSLGPLLVALLVAPYGRHHIALFMVFALIAIVVMIPICRWFRSYLNHIKKRPMLVAGKIERPLSSRMTVFAISILLILIFSKYIYMASLTSYYTFYLIHKFNVTVQESQLYLFIFLVATAIGTLLGGPIGDRVGRKYVIWASILGAAPFSLLMPHATLAWTIILSFCVGLMLSSAFPAILLYAQELLPTKLGLISGLFFGFAFGVAGIASAVLGNMADKFGIESVYNVCAYMPLLGLVTFFLPNLKKQKIQV
;
A
#
# COMPACT_ATOMS: atom_id res chain seq x y z
N TYR A 1 16.37 -6.33 -9.68
CA TYR A 1 17.52 -5.40 -9.80
C TYR A 1 18.84 -6.11 -10.12
N PRO A 2 19.22 -7.29 -9.57
CA PRO A 2 20.50 -7.90 -9.84
C PRO A 2 20.82 -8.05 -11.33
N LEU A 3 19.90 -8.59 -12.11
CA LEU A 3 20.06 -8.77 -13.56
C LEU A 3 20.35 -7.45 -14.31
N PHE A 4 19.66 -6.36 -13.97
CA PHE A 4 19.95 -5.06 -14.56
C PHE A 4 21.30 -4.50 -14.14
N LYS A 5 21.70 -4.76 -12.89
CA LYS A 5 23.00 -4.35 -12.37
C LYS A 5 24.13 -5.01 -13.14
N GLU A 6 24.02 -6.30 -13.39
CA GLU A 6 25.01 -7.09 -14.14
C GLU A 6 25.05 -6.68 -15.62
N ASP A 7 23.90 -6.71 -16.30
CA ASP A 7 23.81 -6.47 -17.75
C ASP A 7 24.18 -5.03 -18.17
N LEU A 8 23.89 -4.05 -17.32
CA LEU A 8 24.14 -2.63 -17.61
C LEU A 8 25.24 -2.01 -16.75
N SER A 9 25.97 -2.84 -16.00
CA SER A 9 27.08 -2.43 -15.11
C SER A 9 26.71 -1.26 -14.19
N LEU A 10 25.50 -1.34 -13.58
CA LEU A 10 24.97 -0.26 -12.75
C LEU A 10 25.62 -0.23 -11.36
N SER A 11 25.84 0.97 -10.82
CA SER A 11 26.22 1.16 -9.44
C SER A 11 25.00 0.95 -8.49
N PHE A 12 25.24 0.71 -7.21
CA PHE A 12 24.17 0.64 -6.21
C PHE A 12 23.41 1.97 -6.09
N ALA A 13 24.08 3.12 -6.24
CA ALA A 13 23.45 4.42 -6.28
C ALA A 13 22.45 4.56 -7.46
N GLN A 14 22.81 4.02 -8.63
CA GLN A 14 21.93 4.01 -9.80
C GLN A 14 20.73 3.07 -9.62
N ILE A 15 20.90 1.94 -8.94
CA ILE A 15 19.78 1.08 -8.53
C ILE A 15 18.85 1.81 -7.57
N GLY A 16 19.42 2.52 -6.58
CA GLY A 16 18.65 3.39 -5.68
C GLY A 16 17.87 4.48 -6.42
N LEU A 17 18.48 5.08 -7.44
CA LEU A 17 17.84 6.10 -8.29
C LEU A 17 16.65 5.52 -9.08
N ILE A 18 16.76 4.30 -9.61
CA ILE A 18 15.66 3.61 -10.31
C ILE A 18 14.47 3.43 -9.35
N THR A 19 14.74 2.96 -8.13
CA THR A 19 13.70 2.79 -7.09
C THR A 19 13.07 4.14 -6.73
N LEU A 20 13.88 5.17 -6.55
CA LEU A 20 13.41 6.52 -6.20
C LEU A 20 12.49 7.08 -7.28
N VAL A 21 12.87 7.00 -8.56
CA VAL A 21 12.06 7.51 -9.69
C VAL A 21 10.72 6.78 -9.76
N TYR A 22 10.71 5.45 -9.58
CA TYR A 22 9.46 4.67 -9.52
C TYR A 22 8.57 5.13 -8.36
N GLN A 23 9.11 5.17 -7.15
CA GLN A 23 8.35 5.54 -5.96
C GLN A 23 7.83 6.98 -6.00
N MET A 24 8.63 7.91 -6.49
CA MET A 24 8.21 9.31 -6.64
C MET A 24 7.10 9.46 -7.67
N SER A 25 7.24 8.83 -8.86
CA SER A 25 6.20 8.88 -9.87
C SER A 25 4.91 8.20 -9.42
N ALA A 26 5.00 7.05 -8.74
CA ALA A 26 3.83 6.38 -8.18
C ALA A 26 3.16 7.21 -7.08
N SER A 27 3.94 7.77 -6.14
CA SER A 27 3.45 8.39 -4.90
C SER A 27 2.92 9.82 -5.11
N VAL A 28 3.70 10.68 -5.78
CA VAL A 28 3.36 12.11 -5.94
C VAL A 28 2.15 12.32 -6.86
N PHE A 29 2.03 11.53 -7.90
CA PHE A 29 0.91 11.67 -8.84
C PHE A 29 -0.41 11.06 -8.32
N GLN A 30 -0.41 10.18 -7.31
CA GLN A 30 -1.65 9.57 -6.79
C GLN A 30 -2.70 10.58 -6.32
N PRO A 31 -2.39 11.58 -5.47
CA PRO A 31 -3.36 12.59 -5.07
C PRO A 31 -3.89 13.42 -6.25
N LEU A 32 -3.02 13.72 -7.21
CA LEU A 32 -3.38 14.50 -8.39
C LEU A 32 -4.33 13.72 -9.31
N MET A 33 -4.04 12.44 -9.55
CA MET A 33 -4.91 11.55 -10.33
C MET A 33 -6.24 11.31 -9.61
N GLY A 34 -6.20 11.11 -8.28
CA GLY A 34 -7.42 10.98 -7.48
C GLY A 34 -8.31 12.22 -7.60
N LEU A 35 -7.74 13.42 -7.47
CA LEU A 35 -8.49 14.68 -7.63
C LEU A 35 -9.02 14.86 -9.07
N PHE A 36 -8.23 14.49 -10.08
CA PHE A 36 -8.63 14.57 -11.48
C PHE A 36 -9.85 13.68 -11.74
N PHE A 37 -9.83 12.42 -11.32
CA PHE A 37 -10.94 11.49 -11.53
C PHE A 37 -12.16 11.78 -10.66
N ASP A 38 -12.01 12.43 -9.51
CA ASP A 38 -13.15 12.92 -8.73
C ASP A 38 -13.93 14.01 -9.49
N LYS A 39 -13.21 14.89 -10.19
CA LYS A 39 -13.82 15.96 -10.99
C LYS A 39 -14.30 15.48 -12.35
N ARG A 40 -13.58 14.57 -12.98
CA ARG A 40 -13.83 14.05 -14.34
C ARG A 40 -13.76 12.52 -14.33
N PRO A 41 -14.80 11.84 -13.83
CA PRO A 41 -14.79 10.38 -13.75
C PRO A 41 -14.78 9.77 -15.14
N ILE A 42 -13.74 8.98 -15.41
CA ILE A 42 -13.51 8.27 -16.67
C ILE A 42 -13.73 6.77 -16.42
N ALA A 43 -14.72 6.19 -17.09
CA ALA A 43 -15.06 4.78 -16.87
C ALA A 43 -13.91 3.81 -17.22
N TRP A 44 -13.01 4.23 -18.10
CA TRP A 44 -11.87 3.44 -18.60
C TRP A 44 -10.53 3.79 -17.91
N SER A 45 -10.57 4.51 -16.79
CA SER A 45 -9.37 4.93 -16.06
C SER A 45 -8.45 3.77 -15.68
N LEU A 46 -9.01 2.65 -15.20
CA LEU A 46 -8.23 1.47 -14.79
C LEU A 46 -7.46 0.83 -15.98
N PRO A 47 -8.09 0.48 -17.11
CA PRO A 47 -7.35 -0.01 -18.29
C PRO A 47 -6.32 0.99 -18.82
N ILE A 48 -6.60 2.30 -18.76
CA ILE A 48 -5.63 3.33 -19.17
C ILE A 48 -4.40 3.29 -18.24
N GLY A 49 -4.58 3.25 -16.91
CA GLY A 49 -3.48 3.11 -15.96
C GLY A 49 -2.68 1.82 -16.18
N MET A 50 -3.37 0.69 -16.40
CA MET A 50 -2.71 -0.58 -16.72
C MET A 50 -1.98 -0.53 -18.07
N GLY A 51 -2.49 0.22 -19.05
CA GLY A 51 -1.82 0.47 -20.33
C GLY A 51 -0.47 1.17 -20.16
N PHE A 52 -0.38 2.19 -19.29
CA PHE A 52 0.92 2.79 -18.93
C PHE A 52 1.85 1.76 -18.30
N THR A 53 1.36 0.94 -17.38
CA THR A 53 2.16 -0.15 -16.78
C THR A 53 2.65 -1.14 -17.84
N LEU A 54 1.79 -1.56 -18.77
CA LEU A 54 2.13 -2.44 -19.87
C LEU A 54 3.25 -1.87 -20.75
N VAL A 55 3.11 -0.61 -21.18
CA VAL A 55 4.13 0.11 -21.96
C VAL A 55 5.43 0.25 -21.17
N GLY A 56 5.35 0.56 -19.88
CA GLY A 56 6.52 0.67 -19.00
C GLY A 56 7.25 -0.66 -18.85
N ILE A 57 6.53 -1.78 -18.67
CA ILE A 57 7.13 -3.14 -18.59
C ILE A 57 7.80 -3.51 -19.93
N MET A 58 7.15 -3.21 -21.06
CA MET A 58 7.73 -3.45 -22.37
C MET A 58 9.05 -2.69 -22.54
N ASN A 59 9.05 -1.39 -22.25
CA ASN A 59 10.26 -0.58 -22.31
C ASN A 59 11.34 -1.08 -21.33
N LEU A 60 10.95 -1.50 -20.12
CA LEU A 60 11.85 -2.04 -19.12
C LEU A 60 12.59 -3.31 -19.61
N ALA A 61 11.87 -4.22 -20.27
CA ALA A 61 12.43 -5.48 -20.77
C ALA A 61 13.52 -5.25 -21.83
N PHE A 62 13.41 -4.19 -22.62
CA PHE A 62 14.31 -3.87 -23.73
C PHE A 62 15.24 -2.68 -23.47
N ALA A 63 15.28 -2.16 -22.22
CA ALA A 63 16.11 -1.03 -21.87
C ALA A 63 17.60 -1.35 -22.04
N THR A 64 18.35 -0.50 -22.73
CA THR A 64 19.78 -0.69 -23.04
C THR A 64 20.70 0.22 -22.22
N ASN A 65 20.15 1.17 -21.48
CA ASN A 65 20.90 2.10 -20.66
C ASN A 65 20.06 2.61 -19.47
N LEU A 66 20.75 3.28 -18.52
CA LEU A 66 20.13 3.80 -17.31
C LEU A 66 18.99 4.77 -17.60
N TYR A 67 19.13 5.69 -18.55
CA TYR A 67 18.09 6.69 -18.84
C TYR A 67 16.82 6.04 -19.37
N TRP A 68 16.96 5.03 -20.19
CA TRP A 68 15.82 4.24 -20.67
C TRP A 68 15.15 3.48 -19.53
N LEU A 69 15.93 2.89 -18.60
CA LEU A 69 15.39 2.28 -17.38
C LEU A 69 14.60 3.27 -16.55
N LEU A 70 15.15 4.47 -16.31
CA LEU A 70 14.49 5.53 -15.54
C LEU A 70 13.17 5.95 -16.20
N ALA A 71 13.16 6.15 -17.51
CA ALA A 71 11.94 6.45 -18.26
C ALA A 71 10.90 5.32 -18.16
N SER A 72 11.35 4.06 -18.25
CA SER A 72 10.48 2.89 -18.14
C SER A 72 9.80 2.80 -16.78
N VAL A 73 10.55 2.90 -15.69
CA VAL A 73 10.00 2.84 -14.33
C VAL A 73 9.15 4.05 -13.99
N PHE A 74 9.45 5.22 -14.56
CA PHE A 74 8.61 6.42 -14.44
C PHE A 74 7.23 6.19 -15.08
N ILE A 75 7.17 5.59 -16.28
CA ILE A 75 5.91 5.24 -16.95
C ILE A 75 5.11 4.21 -16.12
N VAL A 76 5.78 3.18 -15.58
CA VAL A 76 5.13 2.21 -14.67
C VAL A 76 4.56 2.93 -13.45
N GLY A 77 5.31 3.86 -12.87
CA GLY A 77 4.87 4.66 -11.72
C GLY A 77 3.64 5.51 -12.02
N ILE A 78 3.56 6.13 -13.20
CA ILE A 78 2.35 6.84 -13.66
C ILE A 78 1.16 5.88 -13.72
N GLY A 79 1.32 4.67 -14.30
CA GLY A 79 0.29 3.66 -14.32
C GLY A 79 -0.21 3.29 -12.91
N SER A 80 0.71 3.06 -11.99
CA SER A 80 0.42 2.79 -10.57
C SER A 80 -0.32 3.94 -9.90
N SER A 81 0.05 5.19 -10.20
CA SER A 81 -0.59 6.39 -9.62
C SER A 81 -2.06 6.57 -10.02
N VAL A 82 -2.46 6.01 -11.16
CA VAL A 82 -3.86 5.96 -11.60
C VAL A 82 -4.60 4.79 -10.94
N LEU A 83 -3.98 3.60 -10.93
CA LEU A 83 -4.63 2.35 -10.52
C LEU A 83 -5.06 2.35 -9.06
N HIS A 84 -4.17 2.73 -8.13
CA HIS A 84 -4.46 2.61 -6.70
C HIS A 84 -5.64 3.48 -6.22
N PRO A 85 -5.67 4.81 -6.49
CA PRO A 85 -6.76 5.65 -6.02
C PRO A 85 -8.09 5.32 -6.71
N GLU A 86 -8.07 5.02 -8.02
CA GLU A 86 -9.28 4.78 -8.77
C GLU A 86 -9.86 3.40 -8.49
N ALA A 87 -9.02 2.36 -8.35
CA ALA A 87 -9.50 1.03 -7.96
C ALA A 87 -10.09 1.05 -6.54
N SER A 88 -9.44 1.73 -5.60
CA SER A 88 -9.98 1.92 -4.24
C SER A 88 -11.32 2.66 -4.24
N ARG A 89 -11.46 3.72 -5.06
CA ARG A 89 -12.71 4.46 -5.23
C ARG A 89 -13.82 3.58 -5.80
N ILE A 90 -13.55 2.84 -6.88
CA ILE A 90 -14.52 1.94 -7.52
C ILE A 90 -14.93 0.83 -6.54
N THR A 91 -13.98 0.27 -5.79
CA THR A 91 -14.22 -0.72 -4.74
C THR A 91 -15.16 -0.18 -3.65
N PHE A 92 -14.97 1.06 -3.22
CA PHE A 92 -15.87 1.71 -2.27
C PHE A 92 -17.30 1.82 -2.82
N LEU A 93 -17.45 2.25 -4.08
CA LEU A 93 -18.75 2.42 -4.75
C LEU A 93 -19.45 1.09 -4.99
N ALA A 94 -18.70 0.04 -5.34
CA ALA A 94 -19.23 -1.30 -5.65
C ALA A 94 -19.51 -2.17 -4.40
N SER A 95 -19.17 -1.68 -3.20
CA SER A 95 -19.15 -2.47 -1.95
C SER A 95 -20.51 -2.96 -1.44
N GLY A 96 -21.63 -2.43 -1.95
CA GLY A 96 -22.98 -2.77 -1.46
C GLY A 96 -23.16 -2.58 0.06
N GLY A 97 -22.47 -1.60 0.65
CA GLY A 97 -22.48 -1.33 2.09
C GLY A 97 -21.44 -2.10 2.91
N LYS A 98 -20.81 -3.17 2.37
CA LYS A 98 -19.74 -3.93 3.03
C LYS A 98 -18.36 -3.33 2.68
N ARG A 99 -18.18 -2.04 2.96
CA ARG A 99 -17.03 -1.24 2.52
C ARG A 99 -15.69 -1.74 3.06
N GLY A 100 -15.68 -2.17 4.32
CA GLY A 100 -14.47 -2.71 4.95
C GLY A 100 -14.02 -4.00 4.30
N LEU A 101 -14.92 -4.95 4.07
CA LEU A 101 -14.61 -6.19 3.37
C LEU A 101 -14.09 -5.91 1.94
N ALA A 102 -14.76 -5.03 1.21
CA ALA A 102 -14.37 -4.69 -0.16
C ALA A 102 -12.96 -4.09 -0.22
N GLN A 103 -12.64 -3.13 0.66
CA GLN A 103 -11.31 -2.53 0.74
C GLN A 103 -10.25 -3.53 1.18
N SER A 104 -10.58 -4.43 2.12
CA SER A 104 -9.64 -5.49 2.53
C SER A 104 -9.34 -6.46 1.40
N LEU A 105 -10.34 -6.91 0.64
CA LEU A 105 -10.12 -7.77 -0.52
C LEU A 105 -9.25 -7.09 -1.59
N PHE A 106 -9.49 -5.81 -1.85
CA PHE A 106 -8.64 -5.02 -2.75
C PHE A 106 -7.17 -5.00 -2.27
N GLN A 107 -6.95 -4.73 -0.98
CA GLN A 107 -5.60 -4.66 -0.38
C GLN A 107 -4.90 -6.02 -0.39
N VAL A 108 -5.62 -7.10 -0.09
CA VAL A 108 -5.08 -8.47 -0.13
C VAL A 108 -4.63 -8.82 -1.55
N GLY A 109 -5.40 -8.42 -2.58
CA GLY A 109 -5.00 -8.59 -3.98
C GLY A 109 -3.66 -7.91 -4.28
N GLY A 110 -3.46 -6.67 -3.82
CA GLY A 110 -2.20 -5.94 -3.95
C GLY A 110 -1.04 -6.61 -3.21
N ASN A 111 -1.27 -7.05 -1.97
CA ASN A 111 -0.25 -7.73 -1.15
C ASN A 111 0.16 -9.08 -1.76
N LEU A 112 -0.80 -9.87 -2.26
CA LEU A 112 -0.52 -11.13 -2.96
C LEU A 112 0.28 -10.88 -4.24
N GLY A 113 -0.10 -9.88 -5.05
CA GLY A 113 0.67 -9.51 -6.24
C GLY A 113 2.10 -9.10 -5.90
N GLY A 114 2.27 -8.30 -4.85
CA GLY A 114 3.58 -7.89 -4.35
C GLY A 114 4.45 -9.06 -3.87
N SER A 115 3.86 -10.08 -3.23
CA SER A 115 4.59 -11.27 -2.77
C SER A 115 4.93 -12.24 -3.90
N LEU A 116 4.06 -12.37 -4.90
CA LEU A 116 4.29 -13.24 -6.05
C LEU A 116 5.31 -12.67 -7.04
N GLY A 117 5.49 -11.35 -7.11
CA GLY A 117 6.42 -10.70 -8.03
C GLY A 117 7.84 -11.27 -7.96
N PRO A 118 8.51 -11.23 -6.79
CA PRO A 118 9.86 -11.80 -6.64
C PRO A 118 9.94 -13.29 -6.96
N LEU A 119 8.92 -14.07 -6.61
CA LEU A 119 8.86 -15.51 -6.93
C LEU A 119 8.84 -15.73 -8.44
N LEU A 120 7.99 -15.00 -9.16
CA LEU A 120 7.92 -15.09 -10.62
C LEU A 120 9.22 -14.62 -11.30
N VAL A 121 9.87 -13.59 -10.76
CA VAL A 121 11.20 -13.18 -11.23
C VAL A 121 12.20 -14.30 -11.05
N ALA A 122 12.24 -14.96 -9.89
CA ALA A 122 13.15 -16.07 -9.63
C ALA A 122 12.92 -17.27 -10.54
N LEU A 123 11.67 -17.57 -10.88
CA LEU A 123 11.30 -18.73 -11.70
C LEU A 123 11.34 -18.47 -13.20
N LEU A 124 10.95 -17.27 -13.65
CA LEU A 124 10.74 -16.97 -15.07
C LEU A 124 11.78 -16.02 -15.68
N VAL A 125 12.44 -15.19 -14.87
CA VAL A 125 13.36 -14.17 -15.39
C VAL A 125 14.81 -14.54 -15.11
N ALA A 126 15.13 -14.95 -13.88
CA ALA A 126 16.48 -15.23 -13.48
C ALA A 126 17.14 -16.37 -14.30
N PRO A 127 16.45 -17.49 -14.62
CA PRO A 127 17.06 -18.56 -15.41
C PRO A 127 17.23 -18.22 -16.91
N TYR A 128 16.38 -17.33 -17.46
CA TYR A 128 16.29 -17.09 -18.90
C TYR A 128 16.77 -15.70 -19.32
N GLY A 129 17.15 -14.86 -18.35
CA GLY A 129 17.67 -13.52 -18.61
C GLY A 129 16.60 -12.42 -18.60
N ARG A 130 17.05 -11.17 -18.50
CA ARG A 130 16.19 -9.98 -18.24
C ARG A 130 15.11 -9.72 -19.27
N HIS A 131 15.32 -10.10 -20.54
CA HIS A 131 14.30 -9.89 -21.58
C HIS A 131 12.98 -10.63 -21.28
N HIS A 132 13.05 -11.70 -20.47
CA HIS A 132 11.86 -12.44 -20.01
C HIS A 132 10.99 -11.64 -19.06
N ILE A 133 11.40 -10.45 -18.60
CA ILE A 133 10.53 -9.46 -17.96
C ILE A 133 9.34 -9.13 -18.86
N ALA A 134 9.48 -9.20 -20.19
CA ALA A 134 8.38 -9.05 -21.13
C ALA A 134 7.21 -10.02 -20.87
N LEU A 135 7.45 -11.19 -20.25
CA LEU A 135 6.38 -12.13 -19.87
C LEU A 135 5.38 -11.51 -18.90
N PHE A 136 5.81 -10.54 -18.07
CA PHE A 136 4.90 -9.82 -17.18
C PHE A 136 3.86 -8.97 -17.94
N MET A 137 4.09 -8.67 -19.23
CA MET A 137 3.09 -8.03 -20.09
C MET A 137 1.82 -8.88 -20.21
N VAL A 138 1.94 -10.21 -20.16
CA VAL A 138 0.80 -11.12 -20.20
C VAL A 138 -0.11 -10.89 -18.99
N PHE A 139 0.45 -10.71 -17.79
CA PHE A 139 -0.34 -10.40 -16.59
C PHE A 139 -1.01 -9.03 -16.72
N ALA A 140 -0.33 -8.03 -17.28
CA ALA A 140 -0.91 -6.71 -17.51
C ALA A 140 -2.06 -6.77 -18.54
N LEU A 141 -1.92 -7.56 -19.61
CA LEU A 141 -2.97 -7.78 -20.59
C LEU A 141 -4.18 -8.52 -19.99
N ILE A 142 -3.94 -9.57 -19.21
CA ILE A 142 -5.00 -10.28 -18.47
C ILE A 142 -5.73 -9.30 -17.55
N ALA A 143 -4.99 -8.46 -16.81
CA ALA A 143 -5.59 -7.46 -15.94
C ALA A 143 -6.46 -6.47 -16.73
N ILE A 144 -6.03 -5.98 -17.90
CA ILE A 144 -6.83 -5.11 -18.76
C ILE A 144 -8.13 -5.81 -19.14
N VAL A 145 -8.06 -7.08 -19.58
CA VAL A 145 -9.25 -7.85 -19.98
C VAL A 145 -10.22 -8.02 -18.80
N VAL A 146 -9.69 -8.37 -17.61
CA VAL A 146 -10.50 -8.51 -16.38
C VAL A 146 -11.13 -7.18 -15.94
N MET A 147 -10.48 -6.05 -16.23
CA MET A 147 -11.03 -4.72 -15.93
C MET A 147 -12.17 -4.30 -16.87
N ILE A 148 -12.33 -4.89 -18.06
CA ILE A 148 -13.39 -4.51 -19.02
C ILE A 148 -14.81 -4.61 -18.42
N PRO A 149 -15.22 -5.72 -17.79
CA PRO A 149 -16.52 -5.80 -17.13
C PRO A 149 -16.72 -4.73 -16.05
N ILE A 150 -15.66 -4.45 -15.26
CA ILE A 150 -15.67 -3.42 -14.22
C ILE A 150 -15.92 -2.04 -14.84
N CYS A 151 -15.25 -1.73 -15.94
CA CYS A 151 -15.43 -0.46 -16.66
C CYS A 151 -16.83 -0.31 -17.25
N ARG A 152 -17.40 -1.40 -17.80
CA ARG A 152 -18.77 -1.40 -18.32
C ARG A 152 -19.78 -1.14 -17.19
N TRP A 153 -19.60 -1.81 -16.06
CA TRP A 153 -20.43 -1.56 -14.87
C TRP A 153 -20.28 -0.11 -14.39
N PHE A 154 -19.05 0.40 -14.27
CA PHE A 154 -18.79 1.75 -13.81
C PHE A 154 -19.34 2.81 -14.75
N ARG A 155 -19.26 2.60 -16.10
CA ARG A 155 -19.91 3.45 -17.08
C ARG A 155 -21.43 3.49 -16.91
N SER A 156 -22.06 2.33 -16.69
CA SER A 156 -23.49 2.24 -16.43
C SER A 156 -23.87 3.00 -15.15
N TYR A 157 -23.09 2.82 -14.09
CA TYR A 157 -23.25 3.52 -12.83
C TYR A 157 -23.17 5.05 -13.00
N LEU A 158 -22.17 5.55 -13.71
CA LEU A 158 -22.01 6.99 -13.99
C LEU A 158 -23.17 7.55 -14.80
N ASN A 159 -23.66 6.80 -15.80
CA ASN A 159 -24.82 7.20 -16.61
C ASN A 159 -26.11 7.21 -15.78
N HIS A 160 -26.25 6.28 -14.85
CA HIS A 160 -27.40 6.23 -13.94
C HIS A 160 -27.46 7.45 -13.02
N ILE A 161 -26.32 7.83 -12.45
CA ILE A 161 -26.19 9.03 -11.60
C ILE A 161 -26.52 10.29 -12.40
N LYS A 162 -26.02 10.41 -13.65
CA LYS A 162 -26.33 11.57 -14.50
C LYS A 162 -27.81 11.69 -14.83
N LYS A 163 -28.54 10.57 -15.00
CA LYS A 163 -29.96 10.57 -15.31
C LYS A 163 -30.86 10.85 -14.10
N ARG A 164 -30.38 10.62 -12.88
CA ARG A 164 -31.13 10.81 -11.62
C ARG A 164 -30.33 11.63 -10.61
N PRO A 165 -29.95 12.88 -10.94
CA PRO A 165 -29.14 13.71 -10.03
C PRO A 165 -29.85 14.00 -8.71
N MET A 166 -31.19 14.03 -8.67
CA MET A 166 -31.97 14.32 -7.50
C MET A 166 -32.02 13.18 -6.49
N LEU A 167 -31.89 11.91 -6.89
CA LEU A 167 -31.89 10.76 -5.98
C LEU A 167 -30.56 10.55 -5.28
N VAL A 168 -29.49 11.05 -5.90
CA VAL A 168 -28.11 10.97 -5.35
C VAL A 168 -27.75 12.26 -4.58
N ALA A 169 -28.46 13.34 -4.85
CA ALA A 169 -28.34 14.64 -4.18
C ALA A 169 -29.11 14.75 -2.84
N GLY A 170 -29.53 13.64 -2.24
CA GLY A 170 -29.71 13.62 -0.80
C GLY A 170 -28.45 14.26 -0.21
N LYS A 171 -28.58 15.39 0.51
CA LYS A 171 -27.48 16.12 1.14
C LYS A 171 -26.50 15.10 1.70
N ILE A 172 -25.36 14.90 1.00
CA ILE A 172 -24.25 14.15 1.58
C ILE A 172 -23.74 15.07 2.69
N GLU A 173 -24.35 14.96 3.84
CA GLU A 173 -23.92 15.70 5.02
C GLU A 173 -22.52 15.24 5.35
N ARG A 174 -21.61 16.18 5.39
CA ARG A 174 -20.28 15.89 5.91
C ARG A 174 -20.47 15.48 7.37
N PRO A 175 -19.93 14.31 7.78
CA PRO A 175 -20.16 13.81 9.14
C PRO A 175 -19.55 14.72 10.20
N LEU A 176 -18.60 15.59 9.81
CA LEU A 176 -17.87 16.50 10.70
C LEU A 176 -17.73 17.90 10.06
N SER A 177 -17.53 18.91 10.91
CA SER A 177 -17.14 20.26 10.46
C SER A 177 -15.79 20.23 9.71
N SER A 178 -15.53 21.23 8.87
CA SER A 178 -14.29 21.30 8.09
C SER A 178 -13.03 21.28 8.95
N ARG A 179 -13.02 21.97 10.10
CA ARG A 179 -11.88 21.93 11.04
C ARG A 179 -11.68 20.55 11.64
N MET A 180 -12.75 19.88 12.06
CA MET A 180 -12.70 18.54 12.63
C MET A 180 -12.32 17.48 11.59
N THR A 181 -12.71 17.67 10.33
CA THR A 181 -12.30 16.80 9.21
C THR A 181 -10.79 16.90 8.97
N VAL A 182 -10.24 18.12 8.90
CA VAL A 182 -8.79 18.32 8.74
C VAL A 182 -8.04 17.72 9.92
N PHE A 183 -8.50 17.94 11.15
CA PHE A 183 -7.92 17.36 12.36
C PHE A 183 -7.91 15.82 12.32
N ALA A 184 -9.04 15.21 11.96
CA ALA A 184 -9.14 13.75 11.85
C ALA A 184 -8.20 13.19 10.75
N ILE A 185 -8.13 13.84 9.58
CA ILE A 185 -7.20 13.45 8.51
C ILE A 185 -5.74 13.56 8.97
N SER A 186 -5.36 14.63 9.70
CA SER A 186 -4.01 14.77 10.25
C SER A 186 -3.66 13.64 11.21
N ILE A 187 -4.58 13.25 12.08
CA ILE A 187 -4.40 12.08 12.96
C ILE A 187 -4.17 10.82 12.12
N LEU A 188 -4.99 10.57 11.11
CA LEU A 188 -4.85 9.39 10.26
C LEU A 188 -3.51 9.36 9.51
N LEU A 189 -3.02 10.51 9.05
CA LEU A 189 -1.68 10.61 8.41
C LEU A 189 -0.55 10.32 9.41
N ILE A 190 -0.64 10.81 10.66
CA ILE A 190 0.32 10.45 11.72
C ILE A 190 0.32 8.95 11.98
N LEU A 191 -0.84 8.32 11.98
CA LEU A 191 -0.97 6.88 12.17
C LEU A 191 -0.39 6.07 11.00
N ILE A 192 -0.58 6.54 9.76
CA ILE A 192 0.06 5.96 8.58
C ILE A 192 1.58 6.12 8.65
N PHE A 193 2.07 7.31 8.99
CA PHE A 193 3.49 7.57 9.18
C PHE A 193 4.11 6.57 10.17
N SER A 194 3.54 6.45 11.35
CA SER A 194 3.94 5.48 12.37
C SER A 194 3.98 4.05 11.83
N LYS A 195 2.88 3.62 11.26
CA LYS A 195 2.73 2.27 10.71
C LYS A 195 3.76 1.97 9.63
N TYR A 196 3.91 2.85 8.64
CA TYR A 196 4.73 2.57 7.47
C TYR A 196 6.22 2.67 7.73
N ILE A 197 6.66 3.49 8.70
CA ILE A 197 8.05 3.44 9.18
C ILE A 197 8.35 2.08 9.80
N TYR A 198 7.49 1.61 10.70
CA TYR A 198 7.71 0.32 11.35
C TYR A 198 7.58 -0.85 10.35
N MET A 199 6.61 -0.80 9.45
CA MET A 199 6.52 -1.78 8.35
C MET A 199 7.76 -1.80 7.47
N ALA A 200 8.33 -0.63 7.13
CA ALA A 200 9.56 -0.53 6.34
C ALA A 200 10.75 -1.17 7.05
N SER A 201 10.87 -1.03 8.37
CA SER A 201 11.92 -1.71 9.14
C SER A 201 11.81 -3.24 9.04
N LEU A 202 10.59 -3.77 9.09
CA LEU A 202 10.35 -5.22 9.00
C LEU A 202 10.47 -5.74 7.55
N THR A 203 9.94 -5.04 6.57
CA THR A 203 9.98 -5.53 5.18
C THR A 203 11.37 -5.40 4.53
N SER A 204 12.15 -4.37 4.91
CA SER A 204 13.45 -4.10 4.27
C SER A 204 14.63 -4.65 5.06
N TYR A 205 14.53 -4.74 6.39
CA TYR A 205 15.69 -5.00 7.23
C TYR A 205 15.55 -6.21 8.15
N TYR A 206 14.39 -6.88 8.20
CA TYR A 206 14.14 -8.00 9.11
C TYR A 206 15.10 -9.17 8.90
N THR A 207 15.38 -9.54 7.66
CA THR A 207 16.32 -10.61 7.34
C THR A 207 17.72 -10.29 7.83
N PHE A 208 18.20 -9.06 7.64
CA PHE A 208 19.51 -8.62 8.13
C PHE A 208 19.59 -8.61 9.66
N TYR A 209 18.51 -8.17 10.32
CA TYR A 209 18.43 -8.22 11.77
C TYR A 209 18.51 -9.64 12.32
N LEU A 210 17.76 -10.58 11.73
CA LEU A 210 17.78 -11.98 12.15
C LEU A 210 19.16 -12.62 11.94
N ILE A 211 19.79 -12.39 10.79
CA ILE A 211 21.12 -12.90 10.48
C ILE A 211 22.14 -12.34 11.47
N HIS A 212 22.13 -11.03 11.70
CA HIS A 212 23.10 -10.38 12.56
C HIS A 212 22.95 -10.77 14.05
N LYS A 213 21.72 -10.78 14.56
CA LYS A 213 21.43 -10.99 15.98
C LYS A 213 21.45 -12.47 16.39
N PHE A 214 20.96 -13.35 15.52
CA PHE A 214 20.74 -14.76 15.88
C PHE A 214 21.63 -15.72 15.06
N ASN A 215 22.50 -15.22 14.17
CA ASN A 215 23.37 -16.01 13.28
C ASN A 215 22.60 -17.08 12.48
N VAL A 216 21.36 -16.78 12.09
CA VAL A 216 20.57 -17.66 11.23
C VAL A 216 21.03 -17.56 9.77
N THR A 217 20.77 -18.60 9.00
CA THR A 217 21.08 -18.60 7.56
C THR A 217 20.19 -17.63 6.78
N VAL A 218 20.63 -17.26 5.58
CA VAL A 218 19.80 -16.43 4.67
C VAL A 218 18.46 -17.12 4.38
N GLN A 219 18.47 -18.45 4.17
CA GLN A 219 17.24 -19.21 3.89
C GLN A 219 16.27 -19.16 5.05
N GLU A 220 16.72 -19.39 6.28
CA GLU A 220 15.89 -19.30 7.48
C GLU A 220 15.32 -17.89 7.66
N SER A 221 16.15 -16.85 7.48
CA SER A 221 15.69 -15.46 7.59
C SER A 221 14.59 -15.11 6.59
N GLN A 222 14.65 -15.65 5.37
CA GLN A 222 13.62 -15.49 4.34
C GLN A 222 12.33 -16.22 4.70
N LEU A 223 12.43 -17.42 5.31
CA LEU A 223 11.26 -18.14 5.80
C LEU A 223 10.55 -17.36 6.92
N TYR A 224 11.30 -16.77 7.84
CA TYR A 224 10.73 -15.96 8.92
C TYR A 224 10.10 -14.66 8.39
N LEU A 225 10.71 -14.04 7.37
CA LEU A 225 10.09 -12.91 6.67
C LEU A 225 8.78 -13.32 5.98
N PHE A 226 8.75 -14.51 5.35
CA PHE A 226 7.53 -15.03 4.73
C PHE A 226 6.41 -15.22 5.78
N ILE A 227 6.72 -15.78 6.96
CA ILE A 227 5.75 -15.92 8.06
C ILE A 227 5.16 -14.56 8.46
N PHE A 228 6.00 -13.53 8.58
CA PHE A 228 5.55 -12.16 8.81
C PHE A 228 4.63 -11.65 7.70
N LEU A 229 4.99 -11.87 6.42
CA LEU A 229 4.20 -11.42 5.28
C LEU A 229 2.84 -12.14 5.19
N VAL A 230 2.77 -13.43 5.52
CA VAL A 230 1.51 -14.17 5.64
C VAL A 230 0.63 -13.55 6.74
N ALA A 231 1.21 -13.21 7.90
CA ALA A 231 0.48 -12.53 8.96
C ALA A 231 -0.08 -11.18 8.51
N THR A 232 0.68 -10.43 7.71
CA THR A 232 0.19 -9.15 7.16
C THR A 232 -0.98 -9.32 6.20
N ALA A 233 -0.97 -10.36 5.37
CA ALA A 233 -2.08 -10.67 4.47
C ALA A 233 -3.35 -11.06 5.25
N ILE A 234 -3.22 -11.92 6.26
CA ILE A 234 -4.32 -12.31 7.15
C ILE A 234 -4.88 -11.09 7.91
N GLY A 235 -4.00 -10.28 8.50
CA GLY A 235 -4.40 -9.06 9.22
C GLY A 235 -5.16 -8.07 8.33
N THR A 236 -4.68 -7.87 7.10
CA THR A 236 -5.34 -7.02 6.12
C THR A 236 -6.75 -7.53 5.79
N LEU A 237 -6.90 -8.85 5.60
CA LEU A 237 -8.19 -9.47 5.30
C LEU A 237 -9.19 -9.29 6.45
N LEU A 238 -8.74 -9.44 7.69
CA LEU A 238 -9.60 -9.37 8.88
C LEU A 238 -9.99 -7.93 9.24
N GLY A 239 -9.11 -6.95 8.99
CA GLY A 239 -9.27 -5.57 9.45
C GLY A 239 -10.54 -4.89 8.96
N GLY A 240 -10.94 -5.10 7.71
CA GLY A 240 -12.13 -4.48 7.13
C GLY A 240 -13.44 -5.04 7.70
N PRO A 241 -13.69 -6.36 7.65
CA PRO A 241 -14.91 -6.95 8.21
C PRO A 241 -15.10 -6.68 9.70
N ILE A 242 -14.01 -6.70 10.47
CA ILE A 242 -14.04 -6.35 11.90
C ILE A 242 -14.42 -4.87 12.05
N GLY A 243 -13.83 -3.98 11.24
CA GLY A 243 -14.17 -2.55 11.25
C GLY A 243 -15.60 -2.25 10.85
N ASP A 244 -16.20 -3.05 9.96
CA ASP A 244 -17.61 -2.93 9.59
C ASP A 244 -18.55 -3.25 10.76
N ARG A 245 -18.16 -4.16 11.65
CA ARG A 245 -18.95 -4.60 12.81
C ARG A 245 -18.73 -3.73 14.04
N VAL A 246 -17.48 -3.57 14.44
CA VAL A 246 -17.08 -2.94 15.72
C VAL A 246 -16.92 -1.43 15.57
N GLY A 247 -16.57 -0.96 14.37
CA GLY A 247 -16.34 0.46 14.08
C GLY A 247 -14.87 0.72 13.73
N ARG A 248 -14.64 1.68 12.79
CA ARG A 248 -13.32 1.96 12.19
C ARG A 248 -12.31 2.42 13.25
N LYS A 249 -12.72 3.36 14.13
CA LYS A 249 -11.84 3.91 15.17
C LYS A 249 -11.26 2.81 16.07
N TYR A 250 -12.10 1.86 16.49
CA TYR A 250 -11.66 0.79 17.40
C TYR A 250 -10.67 -0.16 16.73
N VAL A 251 -10.88 -0.49 15.45
CA VAL A 251 -9.92 -1.32 14.69
C VAL A 251 -8.61 -0.58 14.50
N ILE A 252 -8.62 0.70 14.15
CA ILE A 252 -7.40 1.52 14.00
C ILE A 252 -6.64 1.56 15.32
N TRP A 253 -7.33 1.81 16.42
CA TRP A 253 -6.75 1.85 17.76
C TRP A 253 -6.12 0.50 18.16
N ALA A 254 -6.91 -0.57 18.08
CA ALA A 254 -6.44 -1.91 18.42
C ALA A 254 -5.31 -2.40 17.50
N SER A 255 -5.33 -2.02 16.22
CA SER A 255 -4.32 -2.45 15.25
C SER A 255 -2.96 -1.79 15.49
N ILE A 256 -2.93 -0.49 15.72
CA ILE A 256 -1.66 0.24 15.85
C ILE A 256 -1.15 0.17 17.29
N LEU A 257 -1.96 0.56 18.25
CA LEU A 257 -1.54 0.54 19.66
C LEU A 257 -1.42 -0.90 20.20
N GLY A 258 -2.28 -1.80 19.74
CA GLY A 258 -2.21 -3.21 20.10
C GLY A 258 -0.95 -3.92 19.57
N ALA A 259 -0.30 -3.40 18.53
CA ALA A 259 1.01 -3.88 18.09
C ALA A 259 2.16 -3.43 19.02
N ALA A 260 1.99 -2.37 19.82
CA ALA A 260 3.04 -1.79 20.65
C ALA A 260 3.69 -2.78 21.63
N PRO A 261 2.97 -3.58 22.43
CA PRO A 261 3.62 -4.51 23.33
C PRO A 261 4.50 -5.53 22.61
N PHE A 262 4.06 -6.01 21.44
CA PHE A 262 4.83 -6.97 20.64
C PHE A 262 6.07 -6.31 20.01
N SER A 263 5.94 -5.07 19.53
CA SER A 263 7.06 -4.32 18.94
C SER A 263 8.13 -3.97 19.99
N LEU A 264 7.73 -3.55 21.19
CA LEU A 264 8.64 -3.19 22.27
C LEU A 264 9.40 -4.40 22.83
N LEU A 265 8.77 -5.57 22.86
CA LEU A 265 9.41 -6.80 23.33
C LEU A 265 10.38 -7.40 22.30
N MET A 266 10.16 -7.16 21.00
CA MET A 266 10.92 -7.79 19.91
C MET A 266 12.43 -7.57 19.99
N PRO A 267 12.98 -6.37 20.29
CA PRO A 267 14.42 -6.17 20.40
C PRO A 267 15.08 -6.98 21.53
N HIS A 268 14.34 -7.40 22.54
CA HIS A 268 14.82 -8.13 23.71
C HIS A 268 14.50 -9.63 23.67
N ALA A 269 13.86 -10.09 22.61
CA ALA A 269 13.35 -11.45 22.47
C ALA A 269 14.42 -12.44 21.98
N THR A 270 14.22 -13.72 22.27
CA THR A 270 14.93 -14.83 21.61
C THR A 270 14.42 -15.02 20.19
N LEU A 271 15.11 -15.84 19.37
CA LEU A 271 14.71 -16.09 17.98
C LEU A 271 13.25 -16.57 17.87
N ALA A 272 12.86 -17.58 18.66
CA ALA A 272 11.51 -18.13 18.63
C ALA A 272 10.45 -17.07 18.97
N TRP A 273 10.69 -16.29 20.02
CA TRP A 273 9.80 -15.19 20.39
C TRP A 273 9.79 -14.07 19.36
N THR A 274 10.94 -13.74 18.73
CA THR A 274 11.00 -12.74 17.66
C THR A 274 10.11 -13.10 16.48
N ILE A 275 10.06 -14.39 16.10
CA ILE A 275 9.19 -14.87 15.02
C ILE A 275 7.71 -14.75 15.43
N ILE A 276 7.35 -15.17 16.65
CA ILE A 276 5.97 -15.05 17.15
C ILE A 276 5.55 -13.59 17.26
N LEU A 277 6.40 -12.73 17.82
CA LEU A 277 6.12 -11.32 17.99
C LEU A 277 5.98 -10.61 16.63
N SER A 278 6.85 -10.94 15.66
CA SER A 278 6.74 -10.38 14.30
C SER A 278 5.43 -10.82 13.63
N PHE A 279 5.00 -12.06 13.80
CA PHE A 279 3.70 -12.54 13.32
C PHE A 279 2.54 -11.74 13.92
N CYS A 280 2.54 -11.54 15.25
CA CYS A 280 1.52 -10.73 15.92
C CYS A 280 1.51 -9.27 15.44
N VAL A 281 2.69 -8.67 15.30
CA VAL A 281 2.83 -7.31 14.74
C VAL A 281 2.28 -7.24 13.32
N GLY A 282 2.66 -8.18 12.45
CA GLY A 282 2.19 -8.25 11.07
C GLY A 282 0.67 -8.34 10.98
N LEU A 283 0.08 -9.24 11.78
CA LEU A 283 -1.37 -9.43 11.86
C LEU A 283 -2.09 -8.14 12.29
N MET A 284 -1.64 -7.54 13.39
CA MET A 284 -2.29 -6.38 13.97
C MET A 284 -2.10 -5.13 13.10
N LEU A 285 -0.86 -4.79 12.77
CA LEU A 285 -0.54 -3.54 12.08
C LEU A 285 -1.16 -3.48 10.67
N SER A 286 -1.26 -4.62 9.99
CA SER A 286 -1.79 -4.66 8.63
C SER A 286 -3.30 -4.48 8.57
N SER A 287 -4.03 -4.79 9.63
CA SER A 287 -5.47 -4.56 9.72
C SER A 287 -5.85 -3.07 9.79
N ALA A 288 -4.90 -2.18 10.16
CA ALA A 288 -5.15 -0.74 10.29
C ALA A 288 -5.43 -0.04 8.95
N PHE A 289 -4.70 -0.36 7.86
CA PHE A 289 -4.75 0.47 6.66
C PHE A 289 -6.11 0.46 5.95
N PRO A 290 -6.80 -0.68 5.75
CA PRO A 290 -8.14 -0.68 5.20
C PRO A 290 -9.13 0.15 6.03
N ALA A 291 -9.02 0.08 7.36
CA ALA A 291 -9.86 0.83 8.28
C ALA A 291 -9.56 2.33 8.25
N ILE A 292 -8.29 2.73 8.20
CA ILE A 292 -7.83 4.13 8.07
C ILE A 292 -8.34 4.74 6.76
N LEU A 293 -8.09 4.05 5.64
CA LEU A 293 -8.50 4.52 4.32
C LEU A 293 -10.02 4.70 4.25
N LEU A 294 -10.76 3.70 4.73
CA LEU A 294 -12.22 3.76 4.72
C LEU A 294 -12.76 4.87 5.63
N TYR A 295 -12.18 5.06 6.82
CA TYR A 295 -12.55 6.17 7.69
C TYR A 295 -12.34 7.51 6.99
N ALA A 296 -11.21 7.70 6.30
CA ALA A 296 -10.92 8.92 5.56
C ALA A 296 -11.88 9.12 4.36
N GLN A 297 -12.23 8.06 3.65
CA GLN A 297 -13.23 8.09 2.56
C GLN A 297 -14.63 8.45 3.08
N GLU A 298 -15.00 7.98 4.27
CA GLU A 298 -16.26 8.31 4.92
C GLU A 298 -16.31 9.78 5.40
N LEU A 299 -15.17 10.40 5.72
CA LEU A 299 -15.08 11.84 6.03
C LEU A 299 -15.34 12.74 4.82
N LEU A 300 -14.89 12.32 3.64
CA LEU A 300 -14.98 13.10 2.41
C LEU A 300 -15.52 12.25 1.25
N PRO A 301 -16.79 11.83 1.31
CA PRO A 301 -17.38 10.90 0.35
C PRO A 301 -17.49 11.48 -1.07
N THR A 302 -17.39 12.79 -1.25
CA THR A 302 -17.36 13.47 -2.55
C THR A 302 -15.97 13.53 -3.19
N LYS A 303 -14.91 13.13 -2.45
CA LYS A 303 -13.51 13.21 -2.88
C LYS A 303 -12.77 11.88 -2.67
N LEU A 304 -13.43 10.78 -3.04
CA LEU A 304 -12.91 9.42 -2.79
C LEU A 304 -11.56 9.17 -3.46
N GLY A 305 -11.38 9.60 -4.70
CA GLY A 305 -10.15 9.46 -5.45
C GLY A 305 -9.01 10.29 -4.84
N LEU A 306 -9.29 11.55 -4.48
CA LEU A 306 -8.30 12.42 -3.82
C LEU A 306 -7.83 11.81 -2.49
N ILE A 307 -8.77 11.35 -1.66
CA ILE A 307 -8.45 10.74 -0.37
C ILE A 307 -7.66 9.44 -0.56
N SER A 308 -8.10 8.57 -1.44
CA SER A 308 -7.36 7.34 -1.74
C SER A 308 -5.95 7.65 -2.24
N GLY A 309 -5.82 8.57 -3.18
CA GLY A 309 -4.52 8.99 -3.71
C GLY A 309 -3.61 9.60 -2.65
N LEU A 310 -4.15 10.47 -1.77
CA LEU A 310 -3.38 11.05 -0.68
C LEU A 310 -2.87 9.96 0.28
N PHE A 311 -3.72 9.03 0.68
CA PHE A 311 -3.36 8.01 1.68
C PHE A 311 -2.41 6.96 1.12
N PHE A 312 -2.61 6.48 -0.10
CA PHE A 312 -1.67 5.58 -0.76
C PHE A 312 -0.35 6.28 -1.09
N GLY A 313 -0.41 7.49 -1.67
CA GLY A 313 0.78 8.27 -1.99
C GLY A 313 1.61 8.55 -0.75
N PHE A 314 0.99 9.00 0.34
CA PHE A 314 1.68 9.25 1.59
C PHE A 314 2.27 7.97 2.20
N ALA A 315 1.52 6.87 2.18
CA ALA A 315 1.98 5.58 2.70
C ALA A 315 3.25 5.07 1.99
N PHE A 316 3.23 5.07 0.65
CA PHE A 316 4.36 4.61 -0.14
C PHE A 316 5.54 5.59 -0.10
N GLY A 317 5.26 6.90 -0.10
CA GLY A 317 6.29 7.93 0.05
C GLY A 317 7.02 7.81 1.39
N VAL A 318 6.27 7.68 2.49
CA VAL A 318 6.84 7.47 3.84
C VAL A 318 7.64 6.17 3.90
N ALA A 319 7.13 5.06 3.36
CA ALA A 319 7.85 3.79 3.36
C ALA A 319 9.18 3.88 2.60
N GLY A 320 9.20 4.55 1.43
CA GLY A 320 10.41 4.75 0.64
C GLY A 320 11.46 5.60 1.36
N ILE A 321 11.04 6.75 1.92
CA ILE A 321 11.92 7.64 2.69
C ILE A 321 12.42 6.92 3.96
N ALA A 322 11.51 6.25 4.69
CA ALA A 322 11.85 5.51 5.89
C ALA A 322 12.90 4.43 5.60
N SER A 323 12.74 3.68 4.52
CA SER A 323 13.70 2.64 4.14
C SER A 323 15.12 3.23 3.93
N ALA A 324 15.23 4.37 3.23
CA ALA A 324 16.51 5.04 3.02
C ALA A 324 17.13 5.57 4.33
N VAL A 325 16.33 6.21 5.18
CA VAL A 325 16.78 6.75 6.47
C VAL A 325 17.22 5.63 7.42
N LEU A 326 16.42 4.56 7.50
CA LEU A 326 16.71 3.41 8.36
C LEU A 326 17.95 2.64 7.87
N GLY A 327 18.20 2.58 6.54
CA GLY A 327 19.42 2.03 5.99
C GLY A 327 20.67 2.79 6.41
N ASN A 328 20.63 4.12 6.29
CA ASN A 328 21.73 4.98 6.77
C ASN A 328 21.95 4.83 8.28
N MET A 329 20.85 4.69 9.05
CA MET A 329 20.93 4.44 10.48
C MET A 329 21.57 3.08 10.79
N ALA A 330 21.20 2.02 10.05
CA ALA A 330 21.79 0.71 10.19
C ALA A 330 23.30 0.70 9.87
N ASP A 331 23.73 1.41 8.83
CA ASP A 331 25.14 1.55 8.47
C ASP A 331 25.96 2.26 9.55
N LYS A 332 25.39 3.29 10.20
CA LYS A 332 26.10 4.10 11.22
C LYS A 332 26.05 3.52 12.62
N PHE A 333 24.93 2.94 13.04
CA PHE A 333 24.65 2.56 14.40
C PHE A 333 24.35 1.06 14.58
N GLY A 334 24.46 0.29 13.50
CA GLY A 334 24.12 -1.13 13.48
C GLY A 334 22.64 -1.41 13.31
N ILE A 335 22.32 -2.59 12.80
CA ILE A 335 20.94 -3.00 12.46
C ILE A 335 20.02 -3.08 13.68
N GLU A 336 20.55 -3.42 14.86
CA GLU A 336 19.76 -3.52 16.09
C GLU A 336 19.21 -2.17 16.54
N SER A 337 19.94 -1.07 16.28
CA SER A 337 19.49 0.29 16.58
C SER A 337 18.21 0.66 15.85
N VAL A 338 18.05 0.17 14.60
CA VAL A 338 16.83 0.36 13.81
C VAL A 338 15.62 -0.23 14.52
N TYR A 339 15.77 -1.45 15.07
CA TYR A 339 14.68 -2.14 15.77
C TYR A 339 14.37 -1.48 17.10
N ASN A 340 15.41 -1.05 17.86
CA ASN A 340 15.22 -0.34 19.12
C ASN A 340 14.43 0.96 18.93
N VAL A 341 14.71 1.73 17.90
CA VAL A 341 14.01 2.99 17.62
C VAL A 341 12.62 2.72 17.03
N CYS A 342 12.52 1.85 16.03
CA CYS A 342 11.25 1.58 15.35
C CYS A 342 10.23 0.89 16.28
N ALA A 343 10.67 0.17 17.32
CA ALA A 343 9.79 -0.47 18.30
C ALA A 343 8.81 0.50 18.98
N TYR A 344 9.19 1.77 19.10
CA TYR A 344 8.34 2.82 19.70
C TYR A 344 7.31 3.40 18.74
N MET A 345 7.43 3.16 17.42
CA MET A 345 6.51 3.75 16.43
C MET A 345 5.04 3.41 16.69
N PRO A 346 4.64 2.17 17.05
CA PRO A 346 3.25 1.85 17.32
C PRO A 346 2.64 2.60 18.52
N LEU A 347 3.45 3.16 19.43
CA LEU A 347 2.94 4.00 20.51
C LEU A 347 2.26 5.29 20.01
N LEU A 348 2.60 5.76 18.83
CA LEU A 348 1.85 6.85 18.18
C LEU A 348 0.39 6.49 17.94
N GLY A 349 0.03 5.21 18.05
CA GLY A 349 -1.36 4.76 18.10
C GLY A 349 -2.20 5.40 19.21
N LEU A 350 -1.58 5.92 20.27
CA LEU A 350 -2.27 6.70 21.32
C LEU A 350 -3.03 7.91 20.75
N VAL A 351 -2.54 8.50 19.66
CA VAL A 351 -3.18 9.64 18.99
C VAL A 351 -4.58 9.28 18.46
N THR A 352 -4.88 7.99 18.27
CA THR A 352 -6.22 7.52 17.88
C THR A 352 -7.30 7.87 18.91
N PHE A 353 -6.92 8.10 20.16
CA PHE A 353 -7.85 8.55 21.21
C PHE A 353 -8.60 9.81 20.79
N PHE A 354 -7.90 10.74 20.13
CA PHE A 354 -8.47 12.01 19.66
C PHE A 354 -9.28 11.88 18.37
N LEU A 355 -9.30 10.69 17.72
CA LEU A 355 -10.06 10.48 16.50
C LEU A 355 -11.57 10.48 16.82
N PRO A 356 -12.41 11.31 16.14
CA PRO A 356 -13.85 11.36 16.38
C PRO A 356 -14.54 10.03 16.08
N ASN A 357 -15.61 9.72 16.79
CA ASN A 357 -16.46 8.59 16.40
C ASN A 357 -17.40 9.03 15.26
N LEU A 358 -17.32 8.39 14.11
CA LEU A 358 -18.27 8.58 13.03
C LEU A 358 -19.54 7.80 13.36
N LYS A 359 -20.68 8.50 13.43
CA LYS A 359 -21.98 7.83 13.49
C LYS A 359 -22.16 7.03 12.21
N LYS A 360 -22.60 5.76 12.31
CA LYS A 360 -22.91 4.93 11.13
C LYS A 360 -23.94 5.67 10.27
N GLN A 361 -23.50 6.29 9.17
CA GLN A 361 -24.41 6.81 8.17
C GLN A 361 -25.00 5.62 7.41
N LYS A 362 -26.30 5.39 7.57
CA LYS A 362 -27.07 4.59 6.62
C LYS A 362 -27.17 5.40 5.33
N ILE A 363 -26.17 5.26 4.44
CA ILE A 363 -26.34 5.74 3.07
C ILE A 363 -27.25 4.70 2.42
N GLN A 364 -28.51 5.05 2.26
CA GLN A 364 -29.41 4.31 1.37
C GLN A 364 -28.89 4.52 -0.05
N VAL A 365 -28.40 3.45 -0.66
CA VAL A 365 -28.03 3.37 -2.07
C VAL A 365 -29.29 3.04 -2.87
#